data_0ff85f9a379497ca0a21e56007231ed7
#
_entry.id   0ff85f9a379497ca0a21e56007231ed7
#
_cell.length_a   1.000
_cell.length_b   1.000
_cell.length_c   1.000
_cell.angle_alpha   90.00
_cell.angle_beta   90.00
_cell.angle_gamma   90.00
#
_symmetry.space_group_name_H-M   'P 1'
#
loop_
_entity.id
_entity.type
_entity.pdbx_description
1 polymer ?
#
loop_
_entity_poly.entity_id
_entity_poly.type
_entity_poly.pdbx_seq_one_letter_code
_entity_poly.pdbx_strand_id
1 'polypeptide(L)'
;TLDYIYHSGFAIEMEGVTVIIDYYKDSSETEHNRGIVHDYLLQRPGKLYVLATHFHPDHFNREILTWKKQRPDIQYIFSKDILKSHRAKAEDAFYIKKGETYEDETIRIDAFGSTDVGSSFLLHLQDWSIFHAGDLNNWHWSEESTEEEIRKANGDFLAEVKYLKEKAPNIDLVLFPVDRRMGKDYMKG
;
A
#
# COMPACT_ATOMS: atom_id res chain seq x y z
N THR A 1 -8.89 12.47 7.19
CA THR A 1 -9.63 11.20 7.35
C THR A 1 -8.82 10.05 6.84
N LEU A 2 -8.96 8.87 7.43
CA LEU A 2 -8.49 7.58 6.95
C LEU A 2 -9.70 6.68 6.78
N ASP A 3 -9.90 6.17 5.56
CA ASP A 3 -11.00 5.27 5.24
C ASP A 3 -10.48 3.92 4.81
N TYR A 4 -10.99 2.85 5.44
CA TYR A 4 -10.78 1.48 5.00
C TYR A 4 -11.72 1.18 3.84
N ILE A 5 -11.18 0.80 2.69
CA ILE A 5 -11.95 0.49 1.50
C ILE A 5 -12.32 -0.98 1.49
N TYR A 6 -11.34 -1.83 1.25
CA TYR A 6 -11.50 -3.28 1.23
C TYR A 6 -10.13 -3.98 1.21
N HIS A 7 -9.98 -5.14 1.90
CA HIS A 7 -8.75 -5.92 1.98
C HIS A 7 -7.59 -5.07 2.52
N SER A 8 -6.53 -4.82 1.75
CA SER A 8 -5.43 -3.91 2.10
C SER A 8 -5.61 -2.49 1.57
N GLY A 9 -6.79 -2.18 1.03
CA GLY A 9 -7.10 -0.89 0.41
C GLY A 9 -7.51 0.17 1.43
N PHE A 10 -6.84 1.32 1.38
CA PHE A 10 -7.14 2.49 2.20
C PHE A 10 -7.21 3.77 1.36
N ALA A 11 -7.98 4.73 1.85
CA ALA A 11 -7.92 6.10 1.37
C ALA A 11 -7.51 7.05 2.49
N ILE A 12 -6.65 8.00 2.15
CA ILE A 12 -6.23 9.10 3.03
C ILE A 12 -6.74 10.38 2.40
N GLU A 13 -7.52 11.13 3.17
CA GLU A 13 -8.07 12.42 2.74
C GLU A 13 -7.52 13.52 3.61
N MET A 14 -6.90 14.51 2.98
CA MET A 14 -6.48 15.76 3.60
C MET A 14 -6.97 16.96 2.76
N GLU A 15 -6.74 18.16 3.23
CA GLU A 15 -7.12 19.36 2.50
C GLU A 15 -6.39 19.42 1.14
N GLY A 16 -7.15 19.47 0.07
CA GLY A 16 -6.63 19.57 -1.30
C GLY A 16 -5.99 18.31 -1.87
N VAL A 17 -5.96 17.18 -1.13
CA VAL A 17 -5.33 15.95 -1.59
C VAL A 17 -6.06 14.70 -1.12
N THR A 18 -6.08 13.70 -2.00
CA THR A 18 -6.58 12.35 -1.73
C THR A 18 -5.54 11.34 -2.18
N VAL A 19 -5.29 10.32 -1.37
CA VAL A 19 -4.42 9.18 -1.70
C VAL A 19 -5.22 7.90 -1.57
N ILE A 20 -5.25 7.08 -2.62
CA ILE A 20 -5.86 5.73 -2.61
C ILE A 20 -4.72 4.73 -2.74
N ILE A 21 -4.66 3.73 -1.85
CA ILE A 21 -3.59 2.74 -1.82
C ILE A 21 -4.20 1.35 -1.92
N ASP A 22 -3.59 0.47 -2.74
CA ASP A 22 -3.92 -0.95 -2.88
C ASP A 22 -5.40 -1.22 -3.14
N TYR A 23 -5.94 -0.56 -4.16
CA TYR A 23 -7.33 -0.76 -4.55
C TYR A 23 -7.56 -2.15 -5.15
N TYR A 24 -8.42 -2.92 -4.50
CA TYR A 24 -8.92 -4.21 -4.99
C TYR A 24 -10.34 -4.10 -5.53
N LYS A 25 -11.26 -3.61 -4.73
CA LYS A 25 -12.65 -3.34 -5.11
C LYS A 25 -13.26 -2.26 -4.22
N ASP A 26 -14.30 -1.61 -4.74
CA ASP A 26 -14.97 -0.48 -4.12
C ASP A 26 -16.20 -0.91 -3.32
N SER A 27 -16.14 -1.89 -2.51
CA SER A 27 -17.28 -2.15 -1.65
C SER A 27 -16.82 -2.59 -0.28
N SER A 28 -17.23 -1.86 0.70
CA SER A 28 -17.24 -2.30 2.06
C SER A 28 -18.56 -3.05 2.34
N GLU A 29 -18.53 -3.98 3.25
CA GLU A 29 -19.72 -4.62 3.80
C GLU A 29 -20.48 -3.67 4.73
N THR A 30 -19.88 -2.53 5.10
CA THR A 30 -20.48 -1.51 5.95
C THR A 30 -21.19 -0.44 5.12
N GLU A 31 -22.30 0.11 5.62
CA GLU A 31 -23.06 1.16 4.94
C GLU A 31 -22.23 2.46 4.75
N HIS A 32 -21.25 2.71 5.61
CA HIS A 32 -20.49 3.97 5.60
C HIS A 32 -19.52 4.11 4.43
N ASN A 33 -18.91 3.01 3.94
CA ASN A 33 -17.87 3.06 2.91
C ASN A 33 -18.26 2.35 1.62
N ARG A 34 -19.53 1.99 1.47
CA ARG A 34 -20.01 1.31 0.28
C ARG A 34 -19.95 2.24 -0.93
N GLY A 35 -19.16 1.86 -1.94
CA GLY A 35 -18.99 2.68 -3.14
C GLY A 35 -18.16 3.95 -2.94
N ILE A 36 -17.41 4.07 -1.84
CA ILE A 36 -16.70 5.31 -1.47
C ILE A 36 -15.75 5.81 -2.55
N VAL A 37 -15.08 4.90 -3.27
CA VAL A 37 -14.11 5.29 -4.30
C VAL A 37 -14.81 5.94 -5.48
N HIS A 38 -15.79 5.26 -6.08
CA HIS A 38 -16.47 5.73 -7.30
C HIS A 38 -17.45 6.87 -7.03
N ASP A 39 -18.19 6.80 -5.93
CA ASP A 39 -19.26 7.76 -5.64
C ASP A 39 -18.73 9.04 -4.98
N TYR A 40 -17.53 8.99 -4.37
CA TYR A 40 -17.02 10.11 -3.61
C TYR A 40 -15.56 10.44 -3.90
N LEU A 41 -14.60 9.53 -3.66
CA LEU A 41 -13.16 9.87 -3.71
C LEU A 41 -12.70 10.33 -5.10
N LEU A 42 -13.17 9.68 -6.16
CA LEU A 42 -12.88 10.08 -7.54
C LEU A 42 -13.50 11.43 -7.93
N GLN A 43 -14.49 11.91 -7.19
CA GLN A 43 -15.16 13.19 -7.42
C GLN A 43 -14.57 14.33 -6.60
N ARG A 44 -13.70 14.04 -5.63
CA ARG A 44 -13.14 15.06 -4.74
C ARG A 44 -12.29 16.07 -5.52
N PRO A 45 -12.39 17.36 -5.16
CA PRO A 45 -11.46 18.36 -5.70
C PRO A 45 -10.05 18.15 -5.15
N GLY A 46 -9.06 18.73 -5.82
CA GLY A 46 -7.66 18.66 -5.42
C GLY A 46 -6.91 17.54 -6.12
N LYS A 47 -5.69 17.25 -5.67
CA LYS A 47 -4.83 16.22 -6.25
C LYS A 47 -5.28 14.82 -5.83
N LEU A 48 -5.15 13.88 -6.75
CA LEU A 48 -5.45 12.48 -6.50
C LEU A 48 -4.23 11.62 -6.85
N TYR A 49 -3.73 10.91 -5.85
CA TYR A 49 -2.68 9.91 -5.99
C TYR A 49 -3.27 8.51 -5.83
N VAL A 50 -2.85 7.59 -6.70
CA VAL A 50 -3.25 6.19 -6.62
C VAL A 50 -1.99 5.33 -6.58
N LEU A 51 -1.82 4.60 -5.49
CA LEU A 51 -0.64 3.81 -5.18
C LEU A 51 -0.96 2.32 -5.21
N ALA A 52 0.02 1.51 -5.61
CA ALA A 52 -0.06 0.05 -5.49
C ALA A 52 1.29 -0.53 -5.07
N THR A 53 1.27 -1.31 -3.99
CA THR A 53 2.47 -1.87 -3.36
C THR A 53 3.04 -3.04 -4.13
N HIS A 54 2.22 -3.83 -4.83
CA HIS A 54 2.65 -4.96 -5.65
C HIS A 54 1.57 -5.43 -6.63
N PHE A 55 1.93 -6.41 -7.48
CA PHE A 55 1.13 -6.81 -8.65
C PHE A 55 -0.03 -7.77 -8.35
N HIS A 56 -0.16 -8.33 -7.16
CA HIS A 56 -1.26 -9.25 -6.83
C HIS A 56 -2.64 -8.61 -7.03
N PRO A 57 -3.64 -9.36 -7.50
CA PRO A 57 -4.94 -8.78 -7.87
C PRO A 57 -5.68 -8.06 -6.74
N ASP A 58 -5.44 -8.47 -5.50
CA ASP A 58 -6.04 -7.92 -4.28
C ASP A 58 -5.35 -6.63 -3.77
N HIS A 59 -4.23 -6.23 -4.42
CA HIS A 59 -3.54 -4.95 -4.21
C HIS A 59 -3.48 -4.09 -5.47
N PHE A 60 -3.62 -4.70 -6.65
CA PHE A 60 -3.59 -4.01 -7.93
C PHE A 60 -4.72 -4.47 -8.83
N ASN A 61 -5.89 -3.83 -8.73
CA ASN A 61 -6.96 -4.00 -9.71
C ASN A 61 -6.68 -3.09 -10.92
N ARG A 62 -6.57 -3.69 -12.12
CA ARG A 62 -6.31 -2.95 -13.37
C ARG A 62 -7.38 -1.92 -13.72
N GLU A 63 -8.54 -2.00 -13.10
CA GLU A 63 -9.59 -1.00 -13.21
C GLU A 63 -9.08 0.42 -12.94
N ILE A 64 -8.16 0.59 -11.96
CA ILE A 64 -7.62 1.90 -11.60
C ILE A 64 -7.05 2.65 -12.82
N LEU A 65 -6.47 1.95 -13.79
CA LEU A 65 -5.92 2.56 -15.01
C LEU A 65 -7.00 3.19 -15.89
N THR A 66 -8.26 2.77 -15.74
CA THR A 66 -9.39 3.33 -16.49
C THR A 66 -9.87 4.68 -15.93
N TRP A 67 -9.53 4.97 -14.67
CA TRP A 67 -9.98 6.18 -13.97
C TRP A 67 -9.46 7.47 -14.59
N LYS A 68 -8.33 7.43 -15.31
CA LYS A 68 -7.84 8.57 -16.10
C LYS A 68 -8.84 9.09 -17.13
N LYS A 69 -9.83 8.29 -17.53
CA LYS A 69 -10.89 8.75 -18.45
C LYS A 69 -11.79 9.82 -17.81
N GLN A 70 -12.00 9.75 -16.50
CA GLN A 70 -12.80 10.72 -15.75
C GLN A 70 -11.95 11.68 -14.89
N ARG A 71 -10.74 11.26 -14.50
CA ARG A 71 -9.77 12.03 -13.71
C ARG A 71 -8.40 11.97 -14.40
N PRO A 72 -8.18 12.73 -15.48
CA PRO A 72 -6.93 12.68 -16.26
C PRO A 72 -5.71 13.18 -15.45
N ASP A 73 -5.94 13.90 -14.36
CA ASP A 73 -4.95 14.45 -13.44
C ASP A 73 -4.41 13.47 -12.38
N ILE A 74 -4.94 12.23 -12.34
CA ILE A 74 -4.45 11.20 -11.39
C ILE A 74 -2.94 10.98 -11.56
N GLN A 75 -2.23 11.01 -10.43
CA GLN A 75 -0.84 10.59 -10.35
C GLN A 75 -0.79 9.14 -9.86
N TYR A 76 -0.28 8.24 -10.70
CA TYR A 76 -0.07 6.84 -10.33
C TYR A 76 1.37 6.61 -9.90
N ILE A 77 1.56 6.03 -8.71
CA ILE A 77 2.86 5.63 -8.19
C ILE A 77 2.77 4.14 -7.81
N PHE A 78 3.49 3.30 -8.54
CA PHE A 78 3.42 1.85 -8.37
C PHE A 78 4.78 1.25 -8.04
N SER A 79 4.75 0.11 -7.36
CA SER A 79 5.96 -0.70 -7.21
C SER A 79 6.42 -1.26 -8.58
N LYS A 80 7.72 -1.35 -8.78
CA LYS A 80 8.34 -1.79 -10.05
C LYS A 80 7.99 -3.23 -10.47
N ASP A 81 7.56 -4.08 -9.55
CA ASP A 81 7.12 -5.44 -9.86
C ASP A 81 5.84 -5.45 -10.70
N ILE A 82 4.96 -4.45 -10.57
CA ILE A 82 3.76 -4.27 -11.40
C ILE A 82 4.13 -4.10 -12.88
N LEU A 83 5.18 -3.30 -13.16
CA LEU A 83 5.72 -3.16 -14.51
C LEU A 83 6.36 -4.46 -15.00
N LYS A 84 7.17 -5.10 -14.17
CA LYS A 84 7.87 -6.36 -14.50
C LYS A 84 6.92 -7.51 -14.76
N SER A 85 5.78 -7.55 -14.07
CA SER A 85 4.73 -8.55 -14.27
C SER A 85 3.75 -8.20 -15.40
N HIS A 86 4.04 -7.14 -16.16
CA HIS A 86 3.19 -6.67 -17.28
C HIS A 86 1.74 -6.38 -16.89
N ARG A 87 1.52 -5.95 -15.63
CA ARG A 87 0.18 -5.57 -15.14
C ARG A 87 -0.18 -4.15 -15.56
N ALA A 88 0.81 -3.30 -15.77
CA ALA A 88 0.70 -1.95 -16.30
C ALA A 88 1.89 -1.65 -17.24
N LYS A 89 1.82 -0.60 -18.05
CA LYS A 89 2.84 -0.17 -18.99
C LYS A 89 3.74 0.91 -18.37
N ALA A 90 4.89 1.15 -19.01
CA ALA A 90 5.85 2.16 -18.53
C ALA A 90 5.28 3.58 -18.47
N GLU A 91 4.38 3.91 -19.40
CA GLU A 91 3.72 5.22 -19.49
C GLU A 91 2.54 5.40 -18.52
N ASP A 92 2.07 4.32 -17.87
CA ASP A 92 0.89 4.39 -17.01
C ASP A 92 1.16 5.07 -15.67
N ALA A 93 2.37 4.93 -15.12
CA ALA A 93 2.69 5.35 -13.76
C ALA A 93 4.16 5.73 -13.57
N PHE A 94 4.46 6.36 -12.45
CA PHE A 94 5.81 6.43 -11.90
C PHE A 94 6.09 5.16 -11.09
N TYR A 95 7.24 4.52 -11.32
CA TYR A 95 7.57 3.23 -10.72
C TYR A 95 8.74 3.33 -9.75
N ILE A 96 8.54 2.87 -8.52
CA ILE A 96 9.57 2.85 -7.48
C ILE A 96 9.76 1.45 -6.89
N LYS A 97 10.94 1.18 -6.35
CA LYS A 97 11.29 -0.02 -5.61
C LYS A 97 12.03 0.35 -4.33
N LYS A 98 12.26 -0.60 -3.45
CA LYS A 98 13.03 -0.42 -2.20
C LYS A 98 14.25 0.48 -2.40
N GLY A 99 14.32 1.54 -1.59
CA GLY A 99 15.38 2.53 -1.59
C GLY A 99 15.21 3.67 -2.61
N GLU A 100 14.14 3.67 -3.40
CA GLU A 100 13.79 4.77 -4.31
C GLU A 100 12.66 5.61 -3.72
N THR A 101 12.58 6.86 -4.19
CA THR A 101 11.62 7.87 -3.73
C THR A 101 10.89 8.48 -4.92
N TYR A 102 9.60 8.73 -4.77
CA TYR A 102 8.82 9.69 -5.55
C TYR A 102 8.61 10.93 -4.72
N GLU A 103 8.75 12.11 -5.31
CA GLU A 103 8.51 13.38 -4.62
C GLU A 103 7.99 14.44 -5.59
N ASP A 104 6.98 15.17 -5.17
CA ASP A 104 6.52 16.40 -5.81
C ASP A 104 6.19 17.47 -4.74
N GLU A 105 5.55 18.57 -5.12
CA GLU A 105 5.24 19.66 -4.20
C GLU A 105 4.20 19.32 -3.13
N THR A 106 3.52 18.17 -3.22
CA THR A 106 2.41 17.78 -2.33
C THR A 106 2.74 16.59 -1.45
N ILE A 107 3.45 15.58 -2.01
CA ILE A 107 3.70 14.33 -1.33
C ILE A 107 5.11 13.82 -1.62
N ARG A 108 5.72 13.18 -0.62
CA ARG A 108 6.90 12.35 -0.80
C ARG A 108 6.56 10.91 -0.41
N ILE A 109 6.99 9.95 -1.22
CA ILE A 109 6.76 8.52 -1.03
C ILE A 109 8.09 7.79 -1.10
N ASP A 110 8.53 7.25 0.02
CA ASP A 110 9.73 6.42 0.11
C ASP A 110 9.35 4.94 0.05
N ALA A 111 9.95 4.18 -0.88
CA ALA A 111 9.70 2.75 -1.01
C ALA A 111 10.63 1.94 -0.12
N PHE A 112 10.05 1.08 0.71
CA PHE A 112 10.72 0.07 1.54
C PHE A 112 10.49 -1.33 0.97
N GLY A 113 11.10 -2.35 1.59
CA GLY A 113 10.95 -3.72 1.15
C GLY A 113 9.65 -4.37 1.60
N SER A 114 9.47 -5.59 1.14
CA SER A 114 8.38 -6.48 1.55
C SER A 114 8.95 -7.88 1.80
N THR A 115 8.24 -8.69 2.56
CA THR A 115 8.52 -10.12 2.76
C THR A 115 7.72 -11.01 1.81
N ASP A 116 6.87 -10.41 1.02
CA ASP A 116 6.27 -10.98 -0.17
C ASP A 116 6.93 -10.36 -1.42
N VAL A 117 6.18 -9.92 -2.40
CA VAL A 117 6.68 -9.21 -3.58
C VAL A 117 6.45 -7.70 -3.46
N GLY A 118 7.13 -6.92 -4.31
CA GLY A 118 6.92 -5.50 -4.42
C GLY A 118 7.58 -4.67 -3.32
N SER A 119 6.84 -3.72 -2.78
CA SER A 119 7.33 -2.72 -1.84
C SER A 119 6.28 -2.40 -0.78
N SER A 120 6.70 -1.87 0.35
CA SER A 120 5.88 -1.08 1.25
C SER A 120 6.20 0.40 1.05
N PHE A 121 5.31 1.30 1.46
CA PHE A 121 5.45 2.73 1.22
C PHE A 121 5.34 3.53 2.51
N LEU A 122 6.26 4.49 2.67
CA LEU A 122 6.17 5.55 3.67
C LEU A 122 5.79 6.84 2.94
N LEU A 123 4.63 7.37 3.28
CA LEU A 123 4.09 8.61 2.74
C LEU A 123 4.37 9.75 3.71
N HIS A 124 4.96 10.82 3.21
CA HIS A 124 5.05 12.11 3.90
C HIS A 124 4.04 13.03 3.22
N LEU A 125 2.99 13.37 3.94
CA LEU A 125 1.86 14.15 3.45
C LEU A 125 1.48 15.21 4.47
N GLN A 126 1.69 16.48 4.14
CA GLN A 126 1.62 17.57 5.11
C GLN A 126 2.54 17.28 6.32
N ASP A 127 2.02 17.31 7.54
CA ASP A 127 2.79 17.03 8.77
C ASP A 127 2.74 15.55 9.19
N TRP A 128 2.22 14.65 8.35
CA TRP A 128 2.03 13.24 8.68
C TRP A 128 3.00 12.33 7.95
N SER A 129 3.53 11.36 8.69
CA SER A 129 4.29 10.22 8.18
C SER A 129 3.44 8.95 8.33
N ILE A 130 3.01 8.38 7.20
CA ILE A 130 2.07 7.25 7.16
C ILE A 130 2.74 6.07 6.45
N PHE A 131 2.89 4.95 7.15
CA PHE A 131 3.46 3.74 6.59
C PHE A 131 2.36 2.75 6.22
N HIS A 132 2.36 2.32 4.96
CA HIS A 132 1.52 1.25 4.45
C HIS A 132 2.39 0.04 4.10
N ALA A 133 2.19 -1.03 4.83
CA ALA A 133 3.03 -2.24 4.75
C ALA A 133 2.84 -3.02 3.44
N GLY A 134 1.69 -2.85 2.75
CA GLY A 134 1.30 -3.81 1.71
C GLY A 134 1.25 -5.21 2.31
N ASP A 135 2.00 -6.14 1.74
CA ASP A 135 2.16 -7.51 2.28
C ASP A 135 3.50 -7.73 2.99
N LEU A 136 4.10 -6.67 3.53
CA LEU A 136 5.18 -6.83 4.51
C LEU A 136 4.61 -7.40 5.81
N ASN A 137 4.92 -8.64 6.14
CA ASN A 137 4.53 -9.28 7.39
C ASN A 137 5.42 -10.49 7.68
N ASN A 138 5.28 -11.06 8.87
CA ASN A 138 5.96 -12.29 9.29
C ASN A 138 5.22 -13.54 8.77
N TRP A 139 5.17 -13.70 7.45
CA TRP A 139 4.38 -14.73 6.79
C TRP A 139 4.86 -16.14 7.13
N HIS A 140 4.10 -16.83 7.97
CA HIS A 140 4.17 -18.26 8.21
C HIS A 140 2.80 -18.79 8.62
N TRP A 141 2.53 -20.03 8.33
CA TRP A 141 1.26 -20.69 8.68
C TRP A 141 1.48 -21.58 9.88
N SER A 142 0.83 -21.30 11.01
CA SER A 142 1.11 -21.95 12.31
C SER A 142 0.90 -23.48 12.30
N GLU A 143 0.06 -23.99 11.41
CA GLU A 143 -0.25 -25.43 11.31
C GLU A 143 0.53 -26.15 10.20
N GLU A 144 1.13 -25.40 9.24
CA GLU A 144 1.74 -25.96 8.05
C GLU A 144 3.23 -25.68 7.95
N SER A 145 3.71 -24.55 8.51
CA SER A 145 5.09 -24.14 8.39
C SER A 145 6.01 -24.91 9.35
N THR A 146 7.15 -25.31 8.84
CA THR A 146 8.24 -25.89 9.63
C THR A 146 8.90 -24.84 10.54
N GLU A 147 9.59 -25.26 11.57
CA GLU A 147 10.35 -24.36 12.45
C GLU A 147 11.42 -23.53 11.69
N GLU A 148 11.98 -24.09 10.62
CA GLU A 148 12.97 -23.40 9.77
C GLU A 148 12.30 -22.29 8.94
N GLU A 149 11.15 -22.55 8.35
CA GLU A 149 10.35 -21.55 7.63
C GLU A 149 9.89 -20.42 8.55
N ILE A 150 9.44 -20.76 9.77
CA ILE A 150 9.06 -19.77 10.78
C ILE A 150 10.26 -18.88 11.17
N ARG A 151 11.44 -19.49 11.41
CA ARG A 151 12.65 -18.72 11.73
C ARG A 151 13.08 -17.82 10.57
N LYS A 152 12.99 -18.32 9.34
CA LYS A 152 13.31 -17.54 8.14
C LYS A 152 12.35 -16.35 7.99
N ALA A 153 11.04 -16.58 8.06
CA ALA A 153 10.02 -15.54 7.96
C ALA A 153 10.21 -14.44 9.02
N ASN A 154 10.47 -14.86 10.28
CA ASN A 154 10.80 -13.93 11.37
C ASN A 154 12.06 -13.10 11.06
N GLY A 155 13.13 -13.74 10.56
CA GLY A 155 14.38 -13.08 10.23
C GLY A 155 14.20 -12.05 9.11
N ASP A 156 13.53 -12.42 8.04
CA ASP A 156 13.27 -11.55 6.89
C ASP A 156 12.40 -10.35 7.30
N PHE A 157 11.33 -10.59 8.05
CA PHE A 157 10.46 -9.55 8.56
C PHE A 157 11.19 -8.56 9.48
N LEU A 158 11.93 -9.07 10.48
CA LEU A 158 12.68 -8.23 11.41
C LEU A 158 13.76 -7.40 10.71
N ALA A 159 14.38 -7.93 9.65
CA ALA A 159 15.37 -7.18 8.86
C ALA A 159 14.73 -5.98 8.16
N GLU A 160 13.53 -6.14 7.56
CA GLU A 160 12.81 -5.03 6.94
C GLU A 160 12.31 -4.00 7.96
N VAL A 161 11.76 -4.44 9.09
CA VAL A 161 11.30 -3.55 10.17
C VAL A 161 12.48 -2.77 10.77
N LYS A 162 13.64 -3.41 10.96
CA LYS A 162 14.85 -2.74 11.43
C LYS A 162 15.31 -1.67 10.45
N TYR A 163 15.34 -2.00 9.16
CA TYR A 163 15.70 -1.04 8.11
C TYR A 163 14.72 0.15 8.08
N LEU A 164 13.41 -0.11 8.18
CA LEU A 164 12.40 0.94 8.28
C LEU A 164 12.67 1.85 9.49
N LYS A 165 12.88 1.27 10.68
CA LYS A 165 13.15 2.03 11.91
C LYS A 165 14.41 2.90 11.83
N GLU A 166 15.45 2.40 11.16
CA GLU A 166 16.69 3.15 10.96
C GLU A 166 16.51 4.35 10.01
N LYS A 167 15.66 4.21 8.98
CA LYS A 167 15.41 5.25 7.99
C LYS A 167 14.29 6.21 8.37
N ALA A 168 13.31 5.73 9.11
CA ALA A 168 12.12 6.47 9.54
C ALA A 168 11.83 6.21 11.02
N PRO A 169 12.56 6.86 11.94
CA PRO A 169 12.43 6.62 13.38
C PRO A 169 11.09 7.10 13.96
N ASN A 170 10.43 8.04 13.27
CA ASN A 170 9.14 8.59 13.67
C ASN A 170 8.11 8.35 12.56
N ILE A 171 7.09 7.58 12.86
CA ILE A 171 5.95 7.31 11.97
C ILE A 171 4.68 7.57 12.78
N ASP A 172 3.79 8.39 12.26
CA ASP A 172 2.56 8.81 12.97
C ASP A 172 1.46 7.76 12.85
N LEU A 173 1.40 7.04 11.72
CA LEU A 173 0.39 6.03 11.45
C LEU A 173 1.01 4.84 10.70
N VAL A 174 0.66 3.65 11.13
CA VAL A 174 1.14 2.39 10.53
C VAL A 174 -0.06 1.53 10.16
N LEU A 175 -0.09 1.05 8.91
CA LEU A 175 -1.11 0.16 8.37
C LEU A 175 -0.44 -1.18 7.99
N PHE A 176 -0.67 -2.20 8.83
CA PHE A 176 -0.13 -3.56 8.65
C PHE A 176 -1.24 -4.58 8.40
N PRO A 177 -0.98 -5.61 7.58
CA PRO A 177 -1.91 -6.72 7.43
C PRO A 177 -1.93 -7.58 8.70
N VAL A 178 -3.12 -8.04 9.07
CA VAL A 178 -3.36 -8.93 10.21
C VAL A 178 -4.00 -10.22 9.71
N ASP A 179 -3.31 -11.36 9.86
CA ASP A 179 -3.80 -12.65 9.38
C ASP A 179 -3.79 -13.71 10.49
N ARG A 180 -5.00 -14.16 10.88
CA ARG A 180 -5.19 -15.16 11.93
C ARG A 180 -4.57 -16.52 11.64
N ARG A 181 -4.25 -16.82 10.37
CA ARG A 181 -3.56 -18.06 9.99
C ARG A 181 -2.15 -18.14 10.56
N MET A 182 -1.56 -17.02 10.97
CA MET A 182 -0.27 -17.00 11.68
C MET A 182 -0.36 -17.41 13.16
N GLY A 183 -1.52 -17.90 13.63
CA GLY A 183 -1.73 -18.37 14.99
C GLY A 183 -1.45 -17.28 16.03
N LYS A 184 -0.67 -17.61 17.07
CA LYS A 184 -0.32 -16.65 18.14
C LYS A 184 0.51 -15.44 17.67
N ASP A 185 1.06 -15.51 16.47
CA ASP A 185 1.98 -14.51 15.94
C ASP A 185 1.28 -13.48 15.01
N TYR A 186 -0.05 -13.59 14.85
CA TYR A 186 -0.84 -12.77 13.93
C TYR A 186 -0.77 -11.24 14.17
N MET A 187 -0.35 -10.81 15.35
CA MET A 187 -0.19 -9.41 15.75
C MET A 187 1.27 -8.95 15.82
N LYS A 188 2.20 -9.70 15.24
CA LYS A 188 3.63 -9.32 15.22
C LYS A 188 4.01 -8.32 14.13
N GLY A 189 3.11 -8.11 13.13
CA GLY A 189 3.26 -7.11 12.10
C GLY A 189 3.04 -5.68 12.56
#